data_0d1aabd9f195d6e883371554424ef1ea
#
_entry.id   0d1aabd9f195d6e883371554424ef1ea
#
_cell.length_a   1.000
_cell.length_b   1.000
_cell.length_c   1.000
_cell.angle_alpha   90.00
_cell.angle_beta   90.00
_cell.angle_gamma   90.00
#
_symmetry.space_group_name_H-M   'P 1'
#
loop_
_entity.id
_entity.type
_entity.pdbx_description
1 polymer ?
#
loop_
_entity_poly.entity_id
_entity_poly.type
_entity_poly.pdbx_seq_one_letter_code
_entity_poly.pdbx_strand_id
1 'polypeptide(L)'
;MTTEKFVLAIDQGTTSTRAIIFNHAGEIVSVGQKEFTQIFPNPGWVEHNPIEIWDTTRTVVAEALQKAEINRHNLAAVGITNQRETTVVWDKNTGEPVYNAIVWQDMRTSDIVKELEGDEGPDRFRQICGLGLSPYFSGSKIKWILDNVEGARERAEAGDLYFGNTDSWVLWNLTGGVNGGVHCTDVTNASRTMLMDIRTLSWREDVCEIFGIPMSMLPEIKSSSEIYGYGRKNGLLIDTPIAGILGDQQAATFGQACFEKGMAKNTYGTGCFMLMNTGTEPVFSNNGLLTTVAYKIGEQPAVYALEGSIAVAGSLVQWLRDNLGMIVKSSDIGELASTVEDNGGVYFVPAFSGLFAPYWRSDARGAIVGLTRYVNKGHIARAVEESTAFQSAEVLDAMNADSGVPLKELKVDGGMTHDDLVMQFQADLCDVDVVRPKVIETTALGAAYAAGMAVGYWESTDDVVANWQEGKRWTPTMEPAERDRTYRLWKKAVTRTLDWVDDDVK
;
A
#
# COMPACT_ATOMS: atom_id res chain seq x y z
N MET A 1 -12.45 -24.46 -31.19
CA MET A 1 -11.74 -24.56 -29.91
C MET A 1 -11.88 -23.20 -29.25
N THR A 2 -12.65 -23.09 -28.19
CA THR A 2 -12.67 -21.88 -27.35
C THR A 2 -11.29 -21.80 -26.71
N THR A 3 -10.50 -20.83 -27.10
CA THR A 3 -9.20 -20.61 -26.52
C THR A 3 -9.42 -20.14 -25.08
N GLU A 4 -8.92 -20.89 -24.13
CA GLU A 4 -8.99 -20.52 -22.71
C GLU A 4 -8.45 -19.11 -22.50
N LYS A 5 -9.12 -18.31 -21.70
CA LYS A 5 -8.78 -16.92 -21.43
C LYS A 5 -8.27 -16.77 -20.00
N PHE A 6 -7.39 -15.80 -19.83
CA PHE A 6 -6.73 -15.48 -18.57
C PHE A 6 -6.69 -13.96 -18.39
N VAL A 7 -6.42 -13.50 -17.19
CA VAL A 7 -6.13 -12.10 -16.90
C VAL A 7 -4.71 -11.98 -16.38
N LEU A 8 -3.97 -11.02 -16.90
CA LEU A 8 -2.63 -10.66 -16.45
C LEU A 8 -2.74 -9.51 -15.45
N ALA A 9 -2.08 -9.61 -14.30
CA ALA A 9 -1.85 -8.49 -13.40
C ALA A 9 -0.37 -8.10 -13.41
N ILE A 10 -0.09 -6.80 -13.53
CA ILE A 10 1.22 -6.19 -13.30
C ILE A 10 1.20 -5.58 -11.92
N ASP A 11 2.06 -6.05 -11.05
CA ASP A 11 2.24 -5.56 -9.68
C ASP A 11 3.61 -4.85 -9.60
N GLN A 12 3.57 -3.53 -9.70
CA GLN A 12 4.75 -2.68 -9.58
C GLN A 12 4.96 -2.31 -8.12
N GLY A 13 5.66 -3.17 -7.37
CA GLY A 13 5.93 -2.99 -5.94
C GLY A 13 7.12 -2.06 -5.66
N THR A 14 7.44 -1.89 -4.38
CA THR A 14 8.54 -1.02 -3.93
C THR A 14 9.93 -1.58 -4.26
N THR A 15 10.11 -2.90 -4.20
CA THR A 15 11.43 -3.53 -4.40
C THR A 15 11.52 -4.37 -5.66
N SER A 16 10.39 -4.76 -6.23
CA SER A 16 10.32 -5.61 -7.40
C SER A 16 9.07 -5.36 -8.21
N THR A 17 9.12 -5.70 -9.49
CA THR A 17 7.94 -5.78 -10.36
C THR A 17 7.59 -7.25 -10.57
N ARG A 18 6.29 -7.56 -10.54
CA ARG A 18 5.75 -8.89 -10.80
C ARG A 18 4.72 -8.84 -11.94
N ALA A 19 4.63 -9.91 -12.69
CA ALA A 19 3.51 -10.17 -13.59
C ALA A 19 2.92 -11.53 -13.24
N ILE A 20 1.65 -11.58 -12.94
CA ILE A 20 0.95 -12.78 -12.50
C ILE A 20 -0.24 -13.03 -13.41
N ILE A 21 -0.35 -14.26 -13.91
CA ILE A 21 -1.46 -14.67 -14.77
C ILE A 21 -2.42 -15.50 -13.94
N PHE A 22 -3.71 -15.13 -14.00
CA PHE A 22 -4.79 -15.78 -13.27
C PHE A 22 -5.80 -16.42 -14.24
N ASN A 23 -6.32 -17.59 -13.86
CA ASN A 23 -7.46 -18.22 -14.51
C ASN A 23 -8.80 -17.66 -13.97
N HIS A 24 -9.93 -18.13 -14.50
CA HIS A 24 -11.25 -17.67 -14.09
C HIS A 24 -11.61 -17.99 -12.62
N ALA A 25 -11.01 -19.03 -12.05
CA ALA A 25 -11.18 -19.36 -10.63
C ALA A 25 -10.31 -18.47 -9.70
N GLY A 26 -9.54 -17.52 -10.24
CA GLY A 26 -8.63 -16.68 -9.46
C GLY A 26 -7.34 -17.40 -9.03
N GLU A 27 -7.03 -18.55 -9.63
CA GLU A 27 -5.81 -19.31 -9.33
C GLU A 27 -4.64 -18.81 -10.15
N ILE A 28 -3.44 -18.86 -9.56
CA ILE A 28 -2.20 -18.47 -10.22
C ILE A 28 -1.79 -19.52 -11.26
N VAL A 29 -1.65 -19.08 -12.51
CA VAL A 29 -1.17 -19.90 -13.62
C VAL A 29 0.35 -19.78 -13.78
N SER A 30 0.86 -18.56 -13.71
CA SER A 30 2.30 -18.29 -13.78
C SER A 30 2.68 -16.98 -13.12
N VAL A 31 3.97 -16.85 -12.78
CA VAL A 31 4.56 -15.67 -12.17
C VAL A 31 5.90 -15.34 -12.84
N GLY A 32 6.06 -14.10 -13.27
CA GLY A 32 7.34 -13.47 -13.55
C GLY A 32 7.65 -12.45 -12.48
N GLN A 33 8.89 -12.38 -11.99
CA GLN A 33 9.30 -11.43 -10.96
C GLN A 33 10.74 -10.98 -11.18
N LYS A 34 10.97 -9.68 -11.00
CA LYS A 34 12.30 -9.09 -11.08
C LYS A 34 12.45 -7.92 -10.12
N GLU A 35 13.50 -7.94 -9.32
CA GLU A 35 13.91 -6.82 -8.49
C GLU A 35 14.51 -5.70 -9.35
N PHE A 36 14.49 -4.48 -8.82
CA PHE A 36 15.13 -3.32 -9.41
C PHE A 36 15.91 -2.54 -8.35
N THR A 37 16.82 -1.67 -8.81
CA THR A 37 17.77 -0.95 -7.99
C THR A 37 17.06 0.03 -7.05
N GLN A 38 17.42 -0.04 -5.76
CA GLN A 38 17.04 0.94 -4.74
C GLN A 38 18.15 1.97 -4.64
N ILE A 39 17.82 3.26 -4.74
CA ILE A 39 18.78 4.37 -4.79
C ILE A 39 18.61 5.23 -3.53
N PHE A 40 19.67 5.43 -2.78
CA PHE A 40 19.70 6.19 -1.53
C PHE A 40 20.74 7.30 -1.60
N PRO A 41 20.44 8.44 -2.27
CA PRO A 41 21.46 9.46 -2.54
C PRO A 41 21.86 10.26 -1.31
N ASN A 42 20.97 10.40 -0.33
CA ASN A 42 21.20 11.08 0.95
C ASN A 42 20.43 10.38 2.07
N PRO A 43 20.77 10.64 3.36
CA PRO A 43 19.97 10.14 4.47
C PRO A 43 18.49 10.52 4.36
N GLY A 44 17.60 9.55 4.44
CA GLY A 44 16.15 9.73 4.31
C GLY A 44 15.64 9.92 2.87
N TRP A 45 16.51 9.90 1.86
CA TRP A 45 16.13 9.97 0.46
C TRP A 45 16.04 8.57 -0.15
N VAL A 46 14.96 8.31 -0.88
CA VAL A 46 14.72 7.03 -1.56
C VAL A 46 14.23 7.28 -2.97
N GLU A 47 14.93 6.72 -3.94
CA GLU A 47 14.63 6.92 -5.35
C GLU A 47 14.63 5.59 -6.12
N HIS A 48 13.85 5.56 -7.22
CA HIS A 48 13.87 4.51 -8.22
C HIS A 48 14.13 5.12 -9.60
N ASN A 49 14.78 4.34 -10.49
CA ASN A 49 14.91 4.70 -11.90
C ASN A 49 13.62 4.32 -12.65
N PRO A 50 12.84 5.29 -13.19
CA PRO A 50 11.60 4.98 -13.91
C PRO A 50 11.83 4.12 -15.17
N ILE A 51 12.98 4.25 -15.83
CA ILE A 51 13.33 3.42 -16.98
C ILE A 51 13.52 1.97 -16.56
N GLU A 52 14.18 1.72 -15.43
CA GLU A 52 14.36 0.37 -14.89
C GLU A 52 13.01 -0.25 -14.47
N ILE A 53 12.09 0.54 -13.90
CA ILE A 53 10.71 0.11 -13.63
C ILE A 53 10.03 -0.35 -14.92
N TRP A 54 10.13 0.41 -15.99
CA TRP A 54 9.58 0.02 -17.29
C TRP A 54 10.22 -1.23 -17.87
N ASP A 55 11.54 -1.33 -17.84
CA ASP A 55 12.28 -2.49 -18.37
C ASP A 55 12.00 -3.77 -17.56
N THR A 56 11.90 -3.67 -16.23
CA THR A 56 11.50 -4.81 -15.41
C THR A 56 10.06 -5.23 -15.70
N THR A 57 9.14 -4.27 -15.89
CA THR A 57 7.75 -4.56 -16.28
C THR A 57 7.70 -5.38 -17.58
N ARG A 58 8.42 -4.97 -18.61
CA ARG A 58 8.48 -5.72 -19.87
C ARG A 58 9.03 -7.13 -19.68
N THR A 59 10.09 -7.24 -18.88
CA THR A 59 10.77 -8.51 -18.60
C THR A 59 9.84 -9.51 -17.92
N VAL A 60 9.16 -9.08 -16.85
CA VAL A 60 8.29 -9.99 -16.07
C VAL A 60 7.02 -10.38 -16.82
N VAL A 61 6.48 -9.49 -17.67
CA VAL A 61 5.35 -9.83 -18.56
C VAL A 61 5.76 -10.90 -19.56
N ALA A 62 6.95 -10.76 -20.20
CA ALA A 62 7.47 -11.77 -21.12
C ALA A 62 7.68 -13.12 -20.41
N GLU A 63 8.27 -13.09 -19.23
CA GLU A 63 8.52 -14.27 -18.41
C GLU A 63 7.22 -14.99 -18.02
N ALA A 64 6.22 -14.25 -17.56
CA ALA A 64 4.94 -14.83 -17.15
C ALA A 64 4.22 -15.49 -18.34
N LEU A 65 4.16 -14.83 -19.50
CA LEU A 65 3.58 -15.40 -20.72
C LEU A 65 4.32 -16.66 -21.19
N GLN A 66 5.65 -16.64 -21.14
CA GLN A 66 6.47 -17.79 -21.52
C GLN A 66 6.26 -18.99 -20.59
N LYS A 67 6.25 -18.76 -19.27
CA LYS A 67 6.04 -19.84 -18.29
C LYS A 67 4.65 -20.47 -18.37
N ALA A 68 3.64 -19.67 -18.70
CA ALA A 68 2.28 -20.15 -18.92
C ALA A 68 2.09 -20.83 -20.29
N GLU A 69 3.08 -20.76 -21.18
CA GLU A 69 2.99 -21.23 -22.59
C GLU A 69 1.80 -20.60 -23.36
N ILE A 70 1.47 -19.34 -23.04
CA ILE A 70 0.38 -18.59 -23.67
C ILE A 70 0.91 -17.34 -24.38
N ASN A 71 0.03 -16.72 -25.14
CA ASN A 71 0.30 -15.44 -25.77
C ASN A 71 -0.86 -14.44 -25.55
N ARG A 72 -0.71 -13.22 -26.07
CA ARG A 72 -1.71 -12.15 -25.94
C ARG A 72 -3.14 -12.56 -26.30
N HIS A 73 -3.34 -13.49 -27.23
CA HIS A 73 -4.68 -13.94 -27.66
C HIS A 73 -5.38 -14.76 -26.58
N ASN A 74 -4.66 -15.23 -25.57
CA ASN A 74 -5.20 -15.89 -24.40
C ASN A 74 -5.56 -14.88 -23.29
N LEU A 75 -5.13 -13.62 -23.37
CA LEU A 75 -5.46 -12.60 -22.37
C LEU A 75 -6.82 -11.96 -22.68
N ALA A 76 -7.68 -11.89 -21.69
CA ALA A 76 -8.92 -11.12 -21.70
C ALA A 76 -8.63 -9.64 -21.41
N ALA A 77 -7.78 -9.37 -20.40
CA ALA A 77 -7.39 -8.04 -19.98
C ALA A 77 -6.07 -8.04 -19.23
N VAL A 78 -5.56 -6.83 -18.99
CA VAL A 78 -4.42 -6.54 -18.10
C VAL A 78 -4.89 -5.59 -16.99
N GLY A 79 -4.57 -5.94 -15.75
CA GLY A 79 -4.69 -5.06 -14.58
C GLY A 79 -3.31 -4.56 -14.13
N ILE A 80 -3.28 -3.36 -13.55
CA ILE A 80 -2.10 -2.75 -12.96
C ILE A 80 -2.38 -2.47 -11.48
N THR A 81 -1.48 -2.88 -10.62
CA THR A 81 -1.40 -2.41 -9.25
C THR A 81 0.01 -1.90 -8.98
N ASN A 82 0.14 -0.98 -8.06
CA ASN A 82 1.39 -0.26 -7.89
C ASN A 82 1.62 0.18 -6.46
N GLN A 83 2.90 0.35 -6.09
CA GLN A 83 3.29 1.16 -4.95
C GLN A 83 2.70 2.56 -5.11
N ARG A 84 1.93 3.01 -4.10
CA ARG A 84 1.26 4.30 -4.15
C ARG A 84 2.24 5.45 -3.90
N GLU A 85 1.82 6.68 -4.16
CA GLU A 85 2.50 7.95 -3.85
C GLU A 85 3.86 8.15 -4.53
N THR A 86 4.55 7.11 -4.96
CA THR A 86 5.84 7.22 -5.67
C THR A 86 5.67 8.03 -6.94
N THR A 87 6.42 9.12 -7.03
CA THR A 87 6.18 10.23 -7.97
C THR A 87 7.15 10.16 -9.14
N VAL A 88 6.62 10.12 -10.35
CA VAL A 88 7.37 10.21 -11.61
C VAL A 88 6.97 11.48 -12.36
N VAL A 89 7.94 12.24 -12.84
CA VAL A 89 7.73 13.38 -13.75
C VAL A 89 8.56 13.14 -15.01
N TRP A 90 7.93 13.24 -16.18
CA TRP A 90 8.60 12.97 -17.45
C TRP A 90 8.17 13.93 -18.56
N ASP A 91 9.01 14.10 -19.54
CA ASP A 91 8.70 14.87 -20.74
C ASP A 91 7.78 14.05 -21.66
N LYS A 92 6.59 14.59 -21.95
CA LYS A 92 5.60 13.91 -22.80
C LYS A 92 6.04 13.76 -24.25
N ASN A 93 6.98 14.60 -24.72
CA ASN A 93 7.44 14.64 -26.10
C ASN A 93 8.61 13.69 -26.35
N THR A 94 9.48 13.49 -25.36
CA THR A 94 10.67 12.64 -25.46
C THR A 94 10.51 11.30 -24.74
N GLY A 95 9.63 11.24 -23.73
CA GLY A 95 9.46 10.08 -22.86
C GLY A 95 10.53 9.96 -21.77
N GLU A 96 11.42 10.94 -21.65
CA GLU A 96 12.51 10.89 -20.69
C GLU A 96 12.04 11.42 -19.32
N PRO A 97 12.25 10.68 -18.23
CA PRO A 97 12.05 11.20 -16.89
C PRO A 97 12.98 12.39 -16.63
N VAL A 98 12.44 13.46 -16.02
CA VAL A 98 13.25 14.65 -15.67
C VAL A 98 14.10 14.43 -14.44
N TYR A 99 13.71 13.46 -13.61
CA TYR A 99 14.39 13.04 -12.38
C TYR A 99 14.05 11.57 -12.08
N ASN A 100 14.80 10.94 -11.17
CA ASN A 100 14.40 9.64 -10.62
C ASN A 100 13.00 9.73 -9.96
N ALA A 101 12.28 8.62 -9.90
CA ALA A 101 11.05 8.54 -9.15
C ALA A 101 11.34 8.73 -7.64
N ILE A 102 10.67 9.69 -7.00
CA ILE A 102 10.77 9.90 -5.55
C ILE A 102 9.79 8.95 -4.87
N VAL A 103 10.33 8.03 -4.06
CA VAL A 103 9.57 6.93 -3.47
C VAL A 103 8.71 7.42 -2.29
N TRP A 104 7.62 6.73 -2.00
CA TRP A 104 6.70 7.03 -0.90
C TRP A 104 7.38 7.11 0.48
N GLN A 105 8.49 6.40 0.69
CA GLN A 105 9.29 6.39 1.93
C GLN A 105 10.22 7.63 2.08
N ASP A 106 10.36 8.42 1.02
CA ASP A 106 11.31 9.54 0.96
C ASP A 106 10.86 10.70 1.86
N MET A 107 11.79 11.24 2.63
CA MET A 107 11.53 12.28 3.62
C MET A 107 12.06 13.68 3.22
N ARG A 108 12.63 13.84 2.00
CA ARG A 108 13.25 15.11 1.56
C ARG A 108 12.30 16.30 1.54
N THR A 109 10.99 16.06 1.45
CA THR A 109 9.97 17.10 1.38
C THR A 109 9.44 17.55 2.74
N SER A 110 10.07 17.14 3.83
CA SER A 110 9.60 17.48 5.20
C SER A 110 9.51 19.00 5.44
N ASP A 111 10.48 19.77 4.93
CA ASP A 111 10.45 21.24 5.08
C ASP A 111 9.35 21.87 4.21
N ILE A 112 9.11 21.35 3.00
CA ILE A 112 8.01 21.77 2.13
C ILE A 112 6.65 21.50 2.82
N VAL A 113 6.50 20.33 3.43
CA VAL A 113 5.28 20.00 4.18
C VAL A 113 5.06 20.98 5.32
N LYS A 114 6.09 21.27 6.11
CA LYS A 114 6.02 22.23 7.20
C LYS A 114 5.66 23.65 6.72
N GLU A 115 6.18 24.06 5.58
CA GLU A 115 5.79 25.35 4.95
C GLU A 115 4.33 25.36 4.52
N LEU A 116 3.84 24.25 3.93
CA LEU A 116 2.45 24.09 3.47
C LEU A 116 1.44 24.02 4.63
N GLU A 117 1.85 23.57 5.82
CA GLU A 117 1.00 23.60 7.02
C GLU A 117 0.55 25.02 7.36
N GLY A 118 1.45 25.98 7.24
CA GLY A 118 1.18 27.38 7.61
C GLY A 118 0.58 27.51 9.00
N ASP A 119 -0.38 28.41 9.16
CA ASP A 119 -1.11 28.61 10.42
C ASP A 119 -2.25 27.58 10.64
N GLU A 120 -2.62 26.80 9.62
CA GLU A 120 -3.72 25.84 9.64
C GLU A 120 -3.28 24.46 10.12
N GLY A 121 -1.99 24.19 10.15
CA GLY A 121 -1.40 22.93 10.65
C GLY A 121 -1.52 21.74 9.69
N PRO A 122 -1.15 20.52 10.17
CA PRO A 122 -1.05 19.34 9.31
C PRO A 122 -2.39 18.89 8.71
N ASP A 123 -3.51 19.30 9.27
CA ASP A 123 -4.84 18.90 8.80
C ASP A 123 -5.47 19.89 7.81
N ARG A 124 -4.72 20.90 7.36
CA ARG A 124 -5.18 21.96 6.45
C ARG A 124 -6.00 21.44 5.26
N PHE A 125 -5.62 20.35 4.65
CA PHE A 125 -6.29 19.77 3.47
C PHE A 125 -7.13 18.54 3.78
N ARG A 126 -7.19 18.09 5.03
CA ARG A 126 -7.84 16.82 5.41
C ARG A 126 -9.31 16.74 4.98
N GLN A 127 -10.06 17.83 5.09
CA GLN A 127 -11.47 17.88 4.69
C GLN A 127 -11.68 17.87 3.17
N ILE A 128 -10.63 18.13 2.39
CA ILE A 128 -10.65 18.10 0.93
C ILE A 128 -10.21 16.72 0.43
N CYS A 129 -9.01 16.28 0.81
CA CYS A 129 -8.39 15.07 0.23
C CYS A 129 -8.42 13.84 1.14
N GLY A 130 -8.89 13.96 2.41
CA GLY A 130 -8.91 12.85 3.37
C GLY A 130 -7.60 12.59 4.09
N LEU A 131 -6.55 13.38 3.80
CA LEU A 131 -5.17 13.15 4.24
C LEU A 131 -4.66 14.34 5.05
N GLY A 132 -3.87 14.06 6.09
CA GLY A 132 -3.01 15.07 6.70
C GLY A 132 -1.76 15.33 5.86
N LEU A 133 -1.20 16.55 5.96
CA LEU A 133 0.06 16.88 5.29
C LEU A 133 1.20 15.96 5.77
N SER A 134 1.91 15.36 4.82
CA SER A 134 3.04 14.48 5.10
C SER A 134 3.93 14.35 3.86
N PRO A 135 5.26 14.16 4.04
CA PRO A 135 6.17 13.79 2.96
C PRO A 135 5.77 12.51 2.22
N TYR A 136 4.93 11.69 2.83
CA TYR A 136 4.44 10.43 2.29
C TYR A 136 3.72 10.60 0.94
N PHE A 137 2.90 11.65 0.79
CA PHE A 137 2.02 11.84 -0.37
C PHE A 137 2.69 12.54 -1.56
N SER A 138 2.12 12.38 -2.77
CA SER A 138 2.79 12.78 -4.03
C SER A 138 2.96 14.28 -4.20
N GLY A 139 2.02 15.10 -3.73
CA GLY A 139 1.98 16.54 -4.02
C GLY A 139 3.27 17.27 -3.65
N SER A 140 3.82 17.03 -2.44
CA SER A 140 5.07 17.63 -2.01
C SER A 140 6.28 17.18 -2.83
N LYS A 141 6.27 15.93 -3.35
CA LYS A 141 7.34 15.39 -4.21
C LYS A 141 7.33 16.03 -5.60
N ILE A 142 6.13 16.25 -6.17
CA ILE A 142 5.99 16.99 -7.43
C ILE A 142 6.55 18.39 -7.27
N LYS A 143 6.12 19.12 -6.21
CA LYS A 143 6.63 20.45 -5.91
C LYS A 143 8.15 20.47 -5.79
N TRP A 144 8.74 19.50 -5.07
CA TRP A 144 10.18 19.39 -4.93
C TRP A 144 10.89 19.25 -6.28
N ILE A 145 10.39 18.39 -7.17
CA ILE A 145 10.97 18.20 -8.52
C ILE A 145 10.93 19.51 -9.30
N LEU A 146 9.78 20.21 -9.30
CA LEU A 146 9.63 21.47 -10.03
C LEU A 146 10.54 22.57 -9.50
N ASP A 147 10.80 22.60 -8.19
CA ASP A 147 11.59 23.63 -7.54
C ASP A 147 13.11 23.36 -7.58
N ASN A 148 13.53 22.07 -7.72
CA ASN A 148 14.94 21.69 -7.56
C ASN A 148 15.58 21.11 -8.82
N VAL A 149 14.80 20.69 -9.82
CA VAL A 149 15.35 20.16 -11.08
C VAL A 149 15.38 21.29 -12.11
N GLU A 150 16.58 21.57 -12.64
CA GLU A 150 16.81 22.67 -13.60
C GLU A 150 15.87 22.58 -14.81
N GLY A 151 15.15 23.67 -15.08
CA GLY A 151 14.22 23.79 -16.21
C GLY A 151 12.91 23.02 -16.07
N ALA A 152 12.70 22.29 -14.96
CA ALA A 152 11.48 21.50 -14.77
C ALA A 152 10.23 22.39 -14.62
N ARG A 153 10.33 23.48 -13.87
CA ARG A 153 9.20 24.40 -13.66
C ARG A 153 8.76 25.07 -14.95
N GLU A 154 9.68 25.63 -15.70
CA GLU A 154 9.39 26.31 -16.97
C GLU A 154 8.78 25.34 -18.00
N ARG A 155 9.27 24.10 -18.05
CA ARG A 155 8.72 23.07 -18.94
C ARG A 155 7.34 22.58 -18.50
N ALA A 156 7.09 22.50 -17.17
CA ALA A 156 5.77 22.18 -16.63
C ALA A 156 4.75 23.28 -16.95
N GLU A 157 5.11 24.54 -16.77
CA GLU A 157 4.27 25.71 -17.11
C GLU A 157 4.01 25.81 -18.62
N ALA A 158 4.98 25.40 -19.45
CA ALA A 158 4.82 25.28 -20.90
C ALA A 158 3.92 24.09 -21.31
N GLY A 159 3.56 23.20 -20.36
CA GLY A 159 2.74 22.04 -20.62
C GLY A 159 3.48 20.88 -21.28
N ASP A 160 4.81 20.81 -21.15
CA ASP A 160 5.65 19.75 -21.73
C ASP A 160 5.83 18.55 -20.80
N LEU A 161 5.55 18.69 -19.53
CA LEU A 161 5.74 17.63 -18.54
C LEU A 161 4.43 16.96 -18.14
N TYR A 162 4.51 15.65 -17.94
CA TYR A 162 3.50 14.83 -17.28
C TYR A 162 3.97 14.40 -15.89
N PHE A 163 3.03 14.31 -14.99
CA PHE A 163 3.15 13.65 -13.69
C PHE A 163 2.33 12.37 -13.69
N GLY A 164 2.78 11.37 -12.95
CA GLY A 164 2.01 10.19 -12.56
C GLY A 164 2.66 9.48 -11.38
N ASN A 165 1.89 8.67 -10.69
CA ASN A 165 2.48 7.61 -9.90
C ASN A 165 2.93 6.50 -10.84
N THR A 166 3.46 5.41 -10.29
CA THR A 166 4.04 4.37 -11.16
C THR A 166 3.01 3.65 -12.03
N ASP A 167 1.71 3.67 -11.65
CA ASP A 167 0.59 3.23 -12.48
C ASP A 167 0.50 3.99 -13.81
N SER A 168 0.48 5.31 -13.74
CA SER A 168 0.39 6.18 -14.91
C SER A 168 1.62 6.04 -15.81
N TRP A 169 2.81 5.92 -15.22
CA TRP A 169 4.06 5.69 -15.96
C TRP A 169 4.03 4.36 -16.72
N VAL A 170 3.60 3.28 -16.06
CA VAL A 170 3.48 1.96 -16.68
C VAL A 170 2.40 1.96 -17.76
N LEU A 171 1.20 2.51 -17.47
CA LEU A 171 0.11 2.62 -18.42
C LEU A 171 0.53 3.39 -19.69
N TRP A 172 1.13 4.57 -19.51
CA TRP A 172 1.58 5.41 -20.62
C TRP A 172 2.54 4.66 -21.54
N ASN A 173 3.52 3.96 -20.97
CA ASN A 173 4.49 3.15 -21.72
C ASN A 173 3.85 1.92 -22.40
N LEU A 174 2.93 1.23 -21.73
CA LEU A 174 2.22 0.07 -22.29
C LEU A 174 1.37 0.44 -23.49
N THR A 175 0.75 1.62 -23.47
CA THR A 175 -0.22 2.05 -24.49
C THR A 175 0.41 2.77 -25.67
N GLY A 176 1.66 3.26 -25.56
CA GLY A 176 2.32 3.90 -26.71
C GLY A 176 3.48 4.82 -26.38
N GLY A 177 3.58 5.30 -25.15
CA GLY A 177 4.58 6.30 -24.80
C GLY A 177 4.41 7.57 -25.63
N VAL A 178 5.50 8.09 -26.18
CA VAL A 178 5.49 9.28 -27.06
C VAL A 178 4.65 9.12 -28.34
N ASN A 179 4.26 7.90 -28.68
CA ASN A 179 3.45 7.59 -29.86
C ASN A 179 1.96 7.37 -29.50
N GLY A 180 1.42 8.21 -28.66
CA GLY A 180 0.00 8.19 -28.29
C GLY A 180 -0.31 7.40 -27.02
N GLY A 181 0.64 7.31 -26.10
CA GLY A 181 0.42 6.72 -24.78
C GLY A 181 -0.68 7.43 -24.00
N VAL A 182 -1.46 6.66 -23.27
CA VAL A 182 -2.59 7.15 -22.44
C VAL A 182 -2.04 7.69 -21.13
N HIS A 183 -2.37 8.94 -20.78
CA HIS A 183 -1.98 9.60 -19.55
C HIS A 183 -3.17 9.65 -18.59
N CYS A 184 -3.38 8.58 -17.84
CA CYS A 184 -4.47 8.42 -16.88
C CYS A 184 -3.95 7.82 -15.58
N THR A 185 -4.74 8.00 -14.52
CA THR A 185 -4.63 7.32 -13.24
C THR A 185 -6.02 6.89 -12.78
N ASP A 186 -6.12 6.07 -11.74
CA ASP A 186 -7.41 5.74 -11.15
C ASP A 186 -7.68 6.58 -9.89
N VAL A 187 -8.93 6.55 -9.43
CA VAL A 187 -9.36 7.29 -8.23
C VAL A 187 -8.60 6.88 -6.96
N THR A 188 -8.11 5.65 -6.86
CA THR A 188 -7.40 5.18 -5.67
C THR A 188 -6.00 5.79 -5.60
N ASN A 189 -5.25 5.81 -6.70
CA ASN A 189 -3.95 6.48 -6.79
C ASN A 189 -4.10 8.01 -6.67
N ALA A 190 -5.08 8.60 -7.37
CA ALA A 190 -5.35 10.03 -7.29
C ALA A 190 -5.66 10.48 -5.85
N SER A 191 -6.36 9.66 -5.06
CA SER A 191 -6.64 9.95 -3.65
C SER A 191 -5.41 10.00 -2.74
N ARG A 192 -4.23 9.58 -3.24
CA ARG A 192 -2.95 9.58 -2.49
C ARG A 192 -2.04 10.75 -2.85
N THR A 193 -2.51 11.69 -3.64
CA THR A 193 -1.68 12.80 -4.14
C THR A 193 -1.74 14.06 -3.29
N MET A 194 -2.72 14.23 -2.43
CA MET A 194 -3.16 15.47 -1.77
C MET A 194 -3.88 16.47 -2.69
N LEU A 195 -3.96 16.19 -4.00
CA LEU A 195 -4.43 17.15 -5.02
C LEU A 195 -5.87 16.88 -5.48
N MET A 196 -6.45 15.72 -5.14
CA MET A 196 -7.80 15.33 -5.52
C MET A 196 -8.78 15.64 -4.39
N ASP A 197 -9.93 16.25 -4.73
CA ASP A 197 -11.07 16.31 -3.83
C ASP A 197 -11.70 14.92 -3.73
N ILE A 198 -11.73 14.37 -2.52
CA ILE A 198 -12.15 13.00 -2.27
C ILE A 198 -13.66 12.76 -2.48
N ARG A 199 -14.48 13.84 -2.50
CA ARG A 199 -15.93 13.75 -2.74
C ARG A 199 -16.27 13.87 -4.21
N THR A 200 -15.63 14.82 -4.92
CA THR A 200 -15.89 15.05 -6.34
C THR A 200 -15.06 14.15 -7.25
N LEU A 201 -14.01 13.50 -6.71
CA LEU A 201 -13.06 12.65 -7.43
C LEU A 201 -12.39 13.37 -8.60
N SER A 202 -12.13 14.66 -8.43
CA SER A 202 -11.50 15.51 -9.44
C SER A 202 -10.33 16.28 -8.84
N TRP A 203 -9.38 16.68 -9.69
CA TRP A 203 -8.28 17.53 -9.27
C TRP A 203 -8.80 18.86 -8.75
N ARG A 204 -8.20 19.34 -7.68
CA ARG A 204 -8.58 20.58 -7.01
C ARG A 204 -7.62 21.70 -7.41
N GLU A 205 -8.09 22.60 -8.28
CA GLU A 205 -7.27 23.67 -8.87
C GLU A 205 -6.64 24.58 -7.81
N ASP A 206 -7.42 25.02 -6.82
CA ASP A 206 -6.93 25.87 -5.72
C ASP A 206 -5.85 25.17 -4.86
N VAL A 207 -5.96 23.86 -4.65
CA VAL A 207 -4.92 23.09 -3.96
C VAL A 207 -3.67 22.97 -4.84
N CYS A 208 -3.84 22.69 -6.13
CA CYS A 208 -2.72 22.63 -7.08
C CYS A 208 -1.97 23.96 -7.15
N GLU A 209 -2.67 25.10 -7.12
CA GLU A 209 -2.07 26.43 -7.06
C GLU A 209 -1.22 26.63 -5.80
N ILE A 210 -1.71 26.21 -4.62
CA ILE A 210 -0.96 26.28 -3.35
C ILE A 210 0.32 25.44 -3.43
N PHE A 211 0.26 24.25 -4.03
CA PHE A 211 1.44 23.41 -4.25
C PHE A 211 2.33 23.92 -5.40
N GLY A 212 1.87 24.88 -6.21
CA GLY A 212 2.57 25.36 -7.40
C GLY A 212 2.68 24.32 -8.50
N ILE A 213 1.65 23.50 -8.68
CA ILE A 213 1.61 22.40 -9.66
C ILE A 213 0.64 22.76 -10.79
N PRO A 214 1.14 22.90 -12.05
CA PRO A 214 0.27 23.14 -13.20
C PRO A 214 -0.70 21.98 -13.44
N MET A 215 -1.99 22.29 -13.62
CA MET A 215 -3.03 21.30 -13.89
C MET A 215 -2.75 20.47 -15.15
N SER A 216 -2.04 21.04 -16.14
CA SER A 216 -1.66 20.36 -17.38
C SER A 216 -0.72 19.17 -17.20
N MET A 217 -0.08 19.04 -16.03
CA MET A 217 0.78 17.91 -15.71
C MET A 217 -0.01 16.69 -15.23
N LEU A 218 -1.25 16.89 -14.75
CA LEU A 218 -1.99 15.87 -14.03
C LEU A 218 -2.67 14.89 -15.00
N PRO A 219 -2.66 13.57 -14.71
CA PRO A 219 -3.35 12.59 -15.52
C PRO A 219 -4.87 12.73 -15.42
N GLU A 220 -5.61 12.24 -16.42
CA GLU A 220 -7.05 12.06 -16.32
C GLU A 220 -7.36 11.04 -15.24
N ILE A 221 -8.30 11.36 -14.32
CA ILE A 221 -8.75 10.44 -13.28
C ILE A 221 -9.88 9.59 -13.83
N LYS A 222 -9.74 8.27 -13.72
CA LYS A 222 -10.71 7.27 -14.17
C LYS A 222 -11.14 6.36 -13.02
N SER A 223 -12.16 5.53 -13.26
CA SER A 223 -12.54 4.49 -12.31
C SER A 223 -11.44 3.42 -12.20
N SER A 224 -11.48 2.61 -11.16
CA SER A 224 -10.49 1.53 -10.97
C SER A 224 -10.72 0.35 -11.91
N SER A 225 -11.92 0.24 -12.49
CA SER A 225 -12.34 -0.85 -13.37
C SER A 225 -13.05 -0.28 -14.59
N GLU A 226 -12.29 0.05 -15.61
CA GLU A 226 -12.74 0.46 -16.96
C GLU A 226 -11.58 0.28 -17.94
N ILE A 227 -11.85 0.29 -19.25
CA ILE A 227 -10.80 0.22 -20.27
C ILE A 227 -10.11 1.57 -20.39
N TYR A 228 -8.83 1.65 -19.99
CA TYR A 228 -7.99 2.83 -20.11
C TYR A 228 -7.40 2.99 -21.51
N GLY A 229 -7.08 1.88 -22.15
CA GLY A 229 -6.47 1.81 -23.47
C GLY A 229 -6.09 0.38 -23.82
N TYR A 230 -5.30 0.26 -24.87
CA TYR A 230 -4.86 -1.03 -25.40
C TYR A 230 -3.33 -1.08 -25.51
N GLY A 231 -2.79 -2.27 -25.36
CA GLY A 231 -1.35 -2.49 -25.52
C GLY A 231 -0.86 -2.04 -26.89
N ARG A 232 0.29 -1.34 -26.91
CA ARG A 232 0.88 -0.73 -28.12
C ARG A 232 1.20 -1.74 -29.21
N LYS A 233 1.14 -1.30 -30.47
CA LYS A 233 1.32 -2.15 -31.69
C LYS A 233 2.62 -2.94 -31.75
N ASN A 234 3.69 -2.48 -31.13
CA ASN A 234 5.00 -3.14 -31.13
C ASN A 234 5.37 -3.74 -29.75
N GLY A 235 4.37 -4.02 -28.90
CA GLY A 235 4.58 -4.58 -27.56
C GLY A 235 4.13 -6.04 -27.45
N LEU A 236 4.40 -6.66 -26.31
CA LEU A 236 3.98 -8.02 -26.00
C LEU A 236 2.46 -8.16 -25.84
N LEU A 237 1.79 -7.06 -25.47
CA LEU A 237 0.36 -7.01 -25.14
C LEU A 237 -0.45 -6.31 -26.24
N ILE A 238 -0.03 -6.40 -27.51
CA ILE A 238 -0.72 -5.72 -28.64
C ILE A 238 -2.22 -5.96 -28.58
N ASP A 239 -3.00 -4.85 -28.69
CA ASP A 239 -4.46 -4.85 -28.72
C ASP A 239 -5.14 -5.50 -27.49
N THR A 240 -4.36 -5.86 -26.45
CA THR A 240 -4.94 -6.35 -25.20
C THR A 240 -5.45 -5.16 -24.40
N PRO A 241 -6.71 -5.18 -23.88
CA PRO A 241 -7.23 -4.09 -23.08
C PRO A 241 -6.50 -4.00 -21.73
N ILE A 242 -6.08 -2.80 -21.36
CA ILE A 242 -5.59 -2.46 -20.02
C ILE A 242 -6.79 -1.85 -19.31
N ALA A 243 -7.35 -2.56 -18.33
CA ALA A 243 -8.72 -2.33 -17.91
C ALA A 243 -8.94 -2.29 -16.39
N GLY A 244 -7.87 -2.36 -15.60
CA GLY A 244 -7.93 -2.22 -14.14
C GLY A 244 -6.70 -1.51 -13.63
N ILE A 245 -6.88 -0.50 -12.76
CA ILE A 245 -5.80 0.14 -12.03
C ILE A 245 -6.25 0.36 -10.58
N LEU A 246 -5.43 -0.04 -9.64
CA LEU A 246 -5.62 0.16 -8.21
C LEU A 246 -4.26 0.33 -7.52
N GLY A 247 -4.17 1.25 -6.57
CA GLY A 247 -3.05 1.26 -5.63
C GLY A 247 -2.95 -0.07 -4.88
N ASP A 248 -1.75 -0.46 -4.50
CA ASP A 248 -1.46 -1.81 -3.94
C ASP A 248 -2.37 -2.21 -2.78
N GLN A 249 -2.60 -1.31 -1.84
CA GLN A 249 -3.43 -1.61 -0.66
C GLN A 249 -4.92 -1.68 -1.00
N GLN A 250 -5.38 -0.86 -1.94
CA GLN A 250 -6.74 -0.91 -2.48
C GLN A 250 -6.96 -2.19 -3.30
N ALA A 251 -5.97 -2.55 -4.11
CA ALA A 251 -6.01 -3.81 -4.86
C ALA A 251 -6.09 -5.02 -3.93
N ALA A 252 -5.31 -5.04 -2.85
CA ALA A 252 -5.40 -6.09 -1.84
C ALA A 252 -6.78 -6.14 -1.17
N THR A 253 -7.39 -4.98 -0.88
CA THR A 253 -8.75 -4.89 -0.33
C THR A 253 -9.78 -5.48 -1.31
N PHE A 254 -9.63 -5.20 -2.60
CA PHE A 254 -10.46 -5.74 -3.67
C PHE A 254 -10.27 -7.27 -3.83
N GLY A 255 -9.01 -7.72 -3.86
CA GLY A 255 -8.66 -9.15 -3.95
C GLY A 255 -9.07 -9.98 -2.72
N GLN A 256 -9.16 -9.34 -1.55
CA GLN A 256 -9.73 -9.92 -0.34
C GLN A 256 -11.28 -9.92 -0.34
N ALA A 257 -11.92 -9.46 -1.40
CA ALA A 257 -13.37 -9.34 -1.48
C ALA A 257 -13.99 -8.55 -0.31
N CYS A 258 -13.35 -7.45 0.11
CA CYS A 258 -13.85 -6.57 1.17
C CYS A 258 -14.85 -5.55 0.60
N PHE A 259 -15.99 -6.02 0.07
CA PHE A 259 -16.97 -5.19 -0.63
C PHE A 259 -18.08 -4.63 0.27
N GLU A 260 -18.26 -5.17 1.45
CA GLU A 260 -19.28 -4.69 2.38
C GLU A 260 -18.70 -3.70 3.40
N LYS A 261 -19.51 -2.73 3.79
CA LYS A 261 -19.16 -1.78 4.86
C LYS A 261 -18.81 -2.51 6.17
N GLY A 262 -17.67 -2.17 6.75
CA GLY A 262 -17.14 -2.79 7.97
C GLY A 262 -16.22 -3.98 7.70
N MET A 263 -16.10 -4.46 6.45
CA MET A 263 -15.06 -5.44 6.09
C MET A 263 -13.69 -4.77 6.07
N ALA A 264 -12.69 -5.46 6.61
CA ALA A 264 -11.31 -4.98 6.64
C ALA A 264 -10.31 -6.05 6.26
N LYS A 265 -9.19 -5.58 5.69
CA LYS A 265 -8.01 -6.42 5.47
C LYS A 265 -6.80 -5.80 6.14
N ASN A 266 -5.82 -6.61 6.50
CA ASN A 266 -4.50 -6.16 6.92
C ASN A 266 -3.41 -6.94 6.16
N THR A 267 -2.54 -6.22 5.47
CA THR A 267 -1.39 -6.80 4.77
C THR A 267 -0.17 -6.74 5.67
N TYR A 268 0.39 -7.89 6.03
CA TYR A 268 1.54 -8.05 6.92
C TYR A 268 2.83 -8.23 6.12
N GLY A 269 3.50 -7.13 5.83
CA GLY A 269 4.78 -7.07 5.11
C GLY A 269 5.91 -6.47 5.95
N THR A 270 6.75 -5.64 5.36
CA THR A 270 7.78 -4.84 6.04
C THR A 270 7.15 -3.97 7.14
N GLY A 271 6.06 -3.30 6.82
CA GLY A 271 5.07 -2.74 7.74
C GLY A 271 3.73 -3.43 7.56
N CYS A 272 2.69 -2.93 8.23
CA CYS A 272 1.32 -3.39 7.99
C CYS A 272 0.45 -2.24 7.48
N PHE A 273 -0.49 -2.60 6.61
CA PHE A 273 -1.45 -1.65 6.04
C PHE A 273 -2.85 -2.22 6.18
N MET A 274 -3.62 -1.61 7.05
CA MET A 274 -5.01 -2.00 7.32
C MET A 274 -5.96 -1.04 6.61
N LEU A 275 -6.90 -1.57 5.84
CA LEU A 275 -7.98 -0.84 5.21
C LEU A 275 -9.32 -1.42 5.62
N MET A 276 -10.25 -0.54 6.02
CA MET A 276 -11.63 -0.90 6.32
C MET A 276 -12.58 -0.17 5.36
N ASN A 277 -13.41 -0.94 4.66
CA ASN A 277 -14.46 -0.40 3.79
C ASN A 277 -15.49 0.37 4.63
N THR A 278 -15.71 1.65 4.33
CA THR A 278 -16.65 2.53 5.04
C THR A 278 -17.94 2.80 4.24
N GLY A 279 -18.07 2.21 3.04
CA GLY A 279 -19.22 2.40 2.16
C GLY A 279 -19.02 3.55 1.18
N THR A 280 -20.12 4.10 0.66
CA THR A 280 -20.13 5.10 -0.42
C THR A 280 -19.99 6.55 0.04
N GLU A 281 -19.86 6.79 1.33
CA GLU A 281 -19.62 8.11 1.90
C GLU A 281 -18.24 8.13 2.59
N PRO A 282 -17.42 9.17 2.39
CA PRO A 282 -16.14 9.28 3.07
C PRO A 282 -16.30 9.51 4.56
N VAL A 283 -15.62 8.71 5.38
CA VAL A 283 -15.55 8.88 6.83
C VAL A 283 -14.22 9.56 7.16
N PHE A 284 -14.28 10.75 7.75
CA PHE A 284 -13.09 11.48 8.21
C PHE A 284 -12.73 11.04 9.63
N SER A 285 -11.49 10.62 9.80
CA SER A 285 -11.01 10.10 11.08
C SER A 285 -10.77 11.22 12.09
N ASN A 286 -11.20 10.97 13.33
CA ASN A 286 -10.81 11.76 14.52
C ASN A 286 -9.75 11.04 15.37
N ASN A 287 -9.31 9.86 14.93
CA ASN A 287 -8.40 8.98 15.66
C ASN A 287 -7.09 8.70 14.89
N GLY A 288 -6.66 9.65 14.05
CA GLY A 288 -5.36 9.59 13.39
C GLY A 288 -5.28 8.66 12.15
N LEU A 289 -6.42 8.20 11.62
CA LEU A 289 -6.44 7.41 10.39
C LEU A 289 -6.51 8.29 9.14
N LEU A 290 -6.24 7.70 7.99
CA LEU A 290 -6.41 8.32 6.69
C LEU A 290 -7.76 7.93 6.09
N THR A 291 -8.37 8.87 5.35
CA THR A 291 -9.53 8.59 4.51
C THR A 291 -9.06 8.49 3.06
N THR A 292 -9.42 7.42 2.38
CA THR A 292 -8.98 7.16 1.01
C THR A 292 -10.11 6.55 0.19
N VAL A 293 -9.99 6.58 -1.13
CA VAL A 293 -10.90 5.83 -2.00
C VAL A 293 -10.46 4.36 -2.02
N ALA A 294 -11.37 3.44 -1.72
CA ALA A 294 -11.10 2.01 -1.78
C ALA A 294 -11.12 1.48 -3.21
N TYR A 295 -12.13 1.86 -3.99
CA TYR A 295 -12.27 1.55 -5.42
C TYR A 295 -13.47 2.29 -6.04
N LYS A 296 -13.50 2.32 -7.37
CA LYS A 296 -14.66 2.70 -8.16
C LYS A 296 -14.80 1.74 -9.36
N ILE A 297 -15.99 1.23 -9.61
CA ILE A 297 -16.27 0.30 -10.72
C ILE A 297 -17.12 1.03 -11.76
N GLY A 298 -16.52 1.34 -12.92
CA GLY A 298 -17.20 2.07 -13.99
C GLY A 298 -17.93 3.31 -13.46
N GLU A 299 -19.22 3.44 -13.77
CA GLU A 299 -20.05 4.56 -13.35
C GLU A 299 -20.69 4.41 -11.96
N GLN A 300 -20.43 3.31 -11.25
CA GLN A 300 -20.94 3.13 -9.90
C GLN A 300 -20.36 4.18 -8.94
N PRO A 301 -21.05 4.49 -7.82
CA PRO A 301 -20.48 5.33 -6.77
C PRO A 301 -19.14 4.78 -6.28
N ALA A 302 -18.20 5.67 -5.94
CA ALA A 302 -16.96 5.26 -5.30
C ALA A 302 -17.22 4.67 -3.91
N VAL A 303 -16.40 3.72 -3.54
CA VAL A 303 -16.36 3.15 -2.19
C VAL A 303 -15.12 3.69 -1.49
N TYR A 304 -15.28 4.07 -0.23
CA TYR A 304 -14.24 4.67 0.59
C TYR A 304 -13.72 3.70 1.65
N ALA A 305 -12.54 4.00 2.16
CA ALA A 305 -11.93 3.26 3.25
C ALA A 305 -11.25 4.20 4.26
N LEU A 306 -11.23 3.75 5.51
CA LEU A 306 -10.25 4.21 6.49
C LEU A 306 -8.99 3.38 6.34
N GLU A 307 -7.84 4.04 6.44
CA GLU A 307 -6.52 3.38 6.37
C GLU A 307 -5.67 3.73 7.59
N GLY A 308 -5.07 2.71 8.18
CA GLY A 308 -4.03 2.85 9.20
C GLY A 308 -2.78 2.09 8.80
N SER A 309 -1.63 2.76 8.86
CA SER A 309 -0.33 2.21 8.51
C SER A 309 0.52 1.98 9.75
N ILE A 310 1.18 0.84 9.80
CA ILE A 310 2.16 0.44 10.81
C ILE A 310 3.51 0.37 10.12
N ALA A 311 4.43 1.24 10.50
CA ALA A 311 5.71 1.39 9.78
C ALA A 311 6.62 0.17 9.95
N VAL A 312 6.60 -0.45 11.13
CA VAL A 312 7.57 -1.47 11.54
C VAL A 312 6.86 -2.73 12.00
N ALA A 313 6.89 -3.76 11.16
CA ALA A 313 6.38 -5.10 11.43
C ALA A 313 7.41 -6.16 11.03
N GLY A 314 7.38 -6.70 9.82
CA GLY A 314 8.39 -7.64 9.33
C GLY A 314 9.81 -7.06 9.31
N SER A 315 9.95 -5.75 9.19
CA SER A 315 11.25 -5.06 9.34
C SER A 315 11.85 -5.19 10.74
N LEU A 316 11.03 -5.34 11.80
CA LEU A 316 11.52 -5.62 13.14
C LEU A 316 12.14 -7.02 13.23
N VAL A 317 11.50 -7.99 12.59
CA VAL A 317 12.05 -9.37 12.50
C VAL A 317 13.39 -9.38 11.76
N GLN A 318 13.49 -8.62 10.65
CA GLN A 318 14.73 -8.44 9.91
C GLN A 318 15.81 -7.77 10.78
N TRP A 319 15.45 -6.74 11.53
CA TRP A 319 16.35 -6.07 12.44
C TRP A 319 16.88 -7.01 13.53
N LEU A 320 16.04 -7.88 14.09
CA LEU A 320 16.42 -8.91 15.06
C LEU A 320 17.44 -9.89 14.46
N ARG A 321 17.28 -10.24 13.19
CA ARG A 321 18.18 -11.10 12.42
C ARG A 321 19.50 -10.39 12.13
N ASP A 322 19.44 -9.21 11.50
CA ASP A 322 20.61 -8.57 10.89
C ASP A 322 21.45 -7.76 11.88
N ASN A 323 20.79 -7.11 12.86
CA ASN A 323 21.46 -6.24 13.82
C ASN A 323 21.78 -6.94 15.15
N LEU A 324 20.93 -7.85 15.61
CA LEU A 324 21.15 -8.58 16.87
C LEU A 324 21.65 -10.02 16.68
N GLY A 325 21.52 -10.59 15.48
CA GLY A 325 21.96 -11.96 15.22
C GLY A 325 21.22 -13.02 16.04
N MET A 326 19.97 -12.75 16.45
CA MET A 326 19.21 -13.64 17.31
C MET A 326 18.60 -14.82 16.55
N ILE A 327 18.38 -14.67 15.25
CA ILE A 327 17.87 -15.68 14.31
C ILE A 327 18.72 -15.66 13.04
N VAL A 328 18.70 -16.76 12.26
CA VAL A 328 19.43 -16.88 10.99
C VAL A 328 18.56 -16.47 9.81
N LYS A 329 17.29 -16.87 9.83
CA LYS A 329 16.28 -16.52 8.83
C LYS A 329 15.10 -15.86 9.53
N SER A 330 14.40 -14.97 8.85
CA SER A 330 13.19 -14.34 9.40
C SER A 330 12.11 -15.37 9.79
N SER A 331 12.01 -16.47 9.06
CA SER A 331 11.10 -17.60 9.38
C SER A 331 11.40 -18.32 10.69
N ASP A 332 12.59 -18.13 11.26
CA ASP A 332 13.01 -18.86 12.48
C ASP A 332 12.46 -18.17 13.76
N ILE A 333 11.86 -16.99 13.62
CA ILE A 333 11.41 -16.21 14.78
C ILE A 333 10.29 -16.93 15.54
N GLY A 334 9.31 -17.52 14.83
CA GLY A 334 8.20 -18.25 15.43
C GLY A 334 8.66 -19.47 16.24
N GLU A 335 9.69 -20.20 15.75
CA GLU A 335 10.30 -21.31 16.49
C GLU A 335 10.97 -20.79 17.78
N LEU A 336 11.74 -19.68 17.70
CA LEU A 336 12.38 -19.09 18.86
C LEU A 336 11.36 -18.54 19.87
N ALA A 337 10.32 -17.86 19.41
CA ALA A 337 9.24 -17.34 20.25
C ALA A 337 8.43 -18.44 20.93
N SER A 338 8.27 -19.59 20.27
CA SER A 338 7.57 -20.78 20.81
C SER A 338 8.36 -21.54 21.88
N THR A 339 9.61 -21.17 22.15
CA THR A 339 10.41 -21.76 23.26
C THR A 339 9.95 -21.29 24.64
N VAL A 340 9.07 -20.30 24.69
CA VAL A 340 8.48 -19.74 25.92
C VAL A 340 6.94 -19.69 25.81
N GLU A 341 6.26 -19.70 26.95
CA GLU A 341 4.80 -19.70 26.98
C GLU A 341 4.19 -18.32 26.75
N ASP A 342 4.89 -17.26 27.19
CA ASP A 342 4.49 -15.86 27.08
C ASP A 342 5.70 -14.93 26.85
N ASN A 343 5.46 -13.62 26.82
CA ASN A 343 6.53 -12.63 26.66
C ASN A 343 7.35 -12.35 27.92
N GLY A 344 7.11 -13.02 29.05
CA GLY A 344 7.83 -12.81 30.30
C GLY A 344 7.66 -11.40 30.91
N GLY A 345 6.63 -10.68 30.49
CA GLY A 345 6.39 -9.27 30.86
C GLY A 345 7.19 -8.25 30.03
N VAL A 346 7.84 -8.68 28.97
CA VAL A 346 8.61 -7.82 28.05
C VAL A 346 7.69 -7.28 26.93
N TYR A 347 7.81 -6.01 26.65
CA TYR A 347 7.16 -5.34 25.53
C TYR A 347 8.21 -4.66 24.66
N PHE A 348 8.14 -4.90 23.34
CA PHE A 348 8.98 -4.25 22.35
C PHE A 348 8.16 -3.24 21.56
N VAL A 349 8.43 -1.95 21.72
CA VAL A 349 7.77 -0.89 20.93
C VAL A 349 8.73 -0.46 19.82
N PRO A 350 8.45 -0.78 18.53
CA PRO A 350 9.41 -0.60 17.45
C PRO A 350 9.31 0.77 16.78
N ALA A 351 9.36 1.84 17.55
CA ALA A 351 9.27 3.21 17.05
C ALA A 351 10.60 3.68 16.44
N PHE A 352 11.17 2.96 15.46
CA PHE A 352 12.51 3.24 14.90
C PHE A 352 12.61 4.61 14.22
N SER A 353 11.51 5.04 13.58
CA SER A 353 11.39 6.37 12.95
C SER A 353 10.16 7.12 13.45
N GLY A 354 9.83 6.92 14.72
CA GLY A 354 8.61 7.42 15.32
C GLY A 354 7.45 6.43 15.27
N LEU A 355 6.29 6.86 15.75
CA LEU A 355 5.04 6.10 15.71
C LEU A 355 4.13 6.69 14.63
N PHE A 356 3.53 5.82 13.82
CA PHE A 356 2.51 6.16 12.83
C PHE A 356 1.11 6.15 13.45
N ALA A 357 0.09 5.80 12.67
CA ALA A 357 -1.27 5.74 13.17
C ALA A 357 -1.38 4.82 14.41
N PRO A 358 -2.18 5.18 15.43
CA PRO A 358 -2.96 6.42 15.52
C PRO A 358 -2.21 7.62 16.12
N TYR A 359 -0.94 7.46 16.48
CA TYR A 359 -0.19 8.41 17.33
C TYR A 359 0.42 9.59 16.57
N TRP A 360 1.00 9.36 15.38
CA TRP A 360 1.72 10.36 14.57
C TRP A 360 2.79 11.13 15.37
N ARG A 361 3.63 10.40 16.10
CA ARG A 361 4.70 10.94 16.97
C ARG A 361 6.08 10.66 16.37
N SER A 362 6.65 11.66 15.71
CA SER A 362 8.00 11.58 15.11
C SER A 362 9.14 11.64 16.14
N ASP A 363 8.85 12.11 17.33
CA ASP A 363 9.79 12.21 18.48
C ASP A 363 9.97 10.89 19.23
N ALA A 364 9.07 9.90 19.02
CA ALA A 364 9.20 8.59 19.64
C ALA A 364 10.39 7.80 19.08
N ARG A 365 11.01 6.96 19.93
CA ARG A 365 12.03 5.97 19.51
C ARG A 365 11.74 4.62 20.13
N GLY A 366 12.23 3.55 19.47
CA GLY A 366 12.02 2.17 19.89
C GLY A 366 12.54 1.90 21.33
N ALA A 367 11.79 1.09 22.07
CA ALA A 367 12.12 0.70 23.43
C ALA A 367 11.77 -0.75 23.72
N ILE A 368 12.59 -1.41 24.53
CA ILE A 368 12.30 -2.70 25.15
C ILE A 368 12.12 -2.45 26.64
N VAL A 369 10.94 -2.75 27.17
CA VAL A 369 10.59 -2.52 28.57
C VAL A 369 10.16 -3.82 29.26
N GLY A 370 10.23 -3.87 30.60
CA GLY A 370 9.83 -5.04 31.38
C GLY A 370 10.91 -6.10 31.57
N LEU A 371 12.18 -5.81 31.29
CA LEU A 371 13.29 -6.73 31.44
C LEU A 371 13.53 -7.12 32.91
N THR A 372 13.61 -8.42 33.15
CA THR A 372 14.02 -9.01 34.42
C THR A 372 15.08 -10.10 34.16
N ARG A 373 15.66 -10.66 35.22
CA ARG A 373 16.63 -11.76 35.07
C ARG A 373 16.01 -13.07 34.55
N TYR A 374 14.70 -13.17 34.52
CA TYR A 374 13.96 -14.30 33.96
C TYR A 374 13.94 -14.27 32.43
N VAL A 375 14.00 -13.09 31.85
CA VAL A 375 13.86 -12.88 30.40
C VAL A 375 15.05 -13.47 29.65
N ASN A 376 14.76 -14.23 28.60
CA ASN A 376 15.72 -14.79 27.67
C ASN A 376 15.36 -14.39 26.22
N LYS A 377 16.15 -14.85 25.25
CA LYS A 377 15.96 -14.54 23.83
C LYS A 377 14.59 -14.96 23.27
N GLY A 378 13.99 -16.03 23.79
CA GLY A 378 12.64 -16.48 23.41
C GLY A 378 11.57 -15.44 23.78
N HIS A 379 11.64 -14.88 25.00
CA HIS A 379 10.73 -13.82 25.45
C HIS A 379 10.86 -12.55 24.60
N ILE A 380 12.09 -12.20 24.19
CA ILE A 380 12.32 -11.04 23.31
C ILE A 380 11.72 -11.30 21.91
N ALA A 381 11.95 -12.49 21.33
CA ALA A 381 11.36 -12.88 20.07
C ALA A 381 9.84 -12.87 20.13
N ARG A 382 9.26 -13.37 21.22
CA ARG A 382 7.82 -13.33 21.48
C ARG A 382 7.30 -11.91 21.52
N ALA A 383 7.95 -11.01 22.24
CA ALA A 383 7.59 -9.60 22.33
C ALA A 383 7.67 -8.87 20.96
N VAL A 384 8.62 -9.28 20.11
CA VAL A 384 8.75 -8.77 18.73
C VAL A 384 7.55 -9.17 17.88
N GLU A 385 7.13 -10.42 17.92
CA GLU A 385 5.94 -10.89 17.19
C GLU A 385 4.67 -10.24 17.70
N GLU A 386 4.47 -10.24 19.01
CA GLU A 386 3.30 -9.63 19.66
C GLU A 386 3.19 -8.12 19.38
N SER A 387 4.31 -7.42 19.17
CA SER A 387 4.31 -5.98 18.88
C SER A 387 3.54 -5.62 17.61
N THR A 388 3.62 -6.48 16.59
CA THR A 388 2.87 -6.30 15.34
C THR A 388 1.36 -6.41 15.57
N ALA A 389 0.94 -7.37 16.38
CA ALA A 389 -0.46 -7.55 16.72
C ALA A 389 -1.00 -6.41 17.60
N PHE A 390 -0.21 -5.91 18.54
CA PHE A 390 -0.58 -4.75 19.36
C PHE A 390 -0.81 -3.49 18.53
N GLN A 391 0.11 -3.16 17.63
CA GLN A 391 -0.02 -2.01 16.75
C GLN A 391 -1.25 -2.15 15.84
N SER A 392 -1.50 -3.36 15.32
CA SER A 392 -2.70 -3.63 14.51
C SER A 392 -3.99 -3.47 15.31
N ALA A 393 -4.00 -3.88 16.58
CA ALA A 393 -5.15 -3.69 17.45
C ALA A 393 -5.45 -2.21 17.71
N GLU A 394 -4.43 -1.36 17.90
CA GLU A 394 -4.60 0.09 18.07
C GLU A 394 -5.21 0.74 16.83
N VAL A 395 -4.77 0.33 15.63
CA VAL A 395 -5.35 0.78 14.37
C VAL A 395 -6.80 0.32 14.23
N LEU A 396 -7.10 -0.92 14.59
CA LEU A 396 -8.46 -1.46 14.55
C LEU A 396 -9.40 -0.75 15.53
N ASP A 397 -8.94 -0.47 16.76
CA ASP A 397 -9.70 0.31 17.73
C ASP A 397 -10.10 1.68 17.16
N ALA A 398 -9.16 2.36 16.51
CA ALA A 398 -9.40 3.64 15.84
C ALA A 398 -10.41 3.50 14.69
N MET A 399 -10.30 2.44 13.87
CA MET A 399 -11.24 2.16 12.78
C MET A 399 -12.66 1.89 13.27
N ASN A 400 -12.81 1.08 14.31
CA ASN A 400 -14.11 0.79 14.91
C ASN A 400 -14.76 2.06 15.50
N ALA A 401 -13.95 2.91 16.18
CA ALA A 401 -14.43 4.17 16.75
C ALA A 401 -14.89 5.17 15.68
N ASP A 402 -14.13 5.31 14.57
CA ASP A 402 -14.44 6.27 13.52
C ASP A 402 -15.56 5.79 12.57
N SER A 403 -15.57 4.50 12.21
CA SER A 403 -16.57 3.92 11.31
C SER A 403 -17.95 3.73 11.97
N GLY A 404 -17.98 3.59 13.28
CA GLY A 404 -19.17 3.21 14.05
C GLY A 404 -19.68 1.79 13.74
N VAL A 405 -18.88 0.97 13.02
CA VAL A 405 -19.22 -0.41 12.66
C VAL A 405 -18.12 -1.33 13.18
N PRO A 406 -18.41 -2.19 14.17
CA PRO A 406 -17.43 -3.11 14.69
C PRO A 406 -17.03 -4.15 13.62
N LEU A 407 -15.74 -4.41 13.52
CA LEU A 407 -15.21 -5.46 12.66
C LEU A 407 -15.74 -6.83 13.12
N LYS A 408 -16.13 -7.66 12.16
CA LYS A 408 -16.59 -9.03 12.44
C LYS A 408 -15.50 -10.06 12.21
N GLU A 409 -14.66 -9.85 11.22
CA GLU A 409 -13.51 -10.69 10.90
C GLU A 409 -12.43 -9.86 10.23
N LEU A 410 -11.16 -10.16 10.49
CA LEU A 410 -10.02 -9.51 9.86
C LEU A 410 -9.44 -10.43 8.80
N LYS A 411 -9.52 -10.03 7.54
CA LYS A 411 -8.86 -10.73 6.44
C LYS A 411 -7.39 -10.32 6.39
N VAL A 412 -6.50 -11.30 6.23
CA VAL A 412 -5.06 -11.06 6.30
C VAL A 412 -4.33 -11.67 5.12
N ASP A 413 -3.26 -11.00 4.69
CA ASP A 413 -2.32 -11.46 3.67
C ASP A 413 -0.90 -10.96 3.96
N GLY A 414 0.03 -11.31 3.08
CA GLY A 414 1.45 -10.98 3.25
C GLY A 414 2.26 -12.06 3.96
N GLY A 415 3.58 -11.92 3.90
CA GLY A 415 4.52 -12.98 4.30
C GLY A 415 4.46 -13.40 5.76
N MET A 416 4.19 -12.46 6.69
CA MET A 416 4.11 -12.76 8.13
C MET A 416 2.87 -13.60 8.50
N THR A 417 1.87 -13.70 7.63
CA THR A 417 0.65 -14.49 7.91
C THR A 417 0.88 -15.99 7.91
N HIS A 418 2.08 -16.45 7.58
CA HIS A 418 2.50 -17.84 7.75
C HIS A 418 2.85 -18.17 9.20
N ASP A 419 3.07 -17.16 10.04
CA ASP A 419 3.33 -17.34 11.46
C ASP A 419 2.03 -17.48 12.25
N ASP A 420 1.77 -18.70 12.72
CA ASP A 420 0.55 -19.02 13.46
C ASP A 420 0.46 -18.33 14.81
N LEU A 421 1.61 -18.05 15.44
CA LEU A 421 1.68 -17.40 16.74
C LEU A 421 1.21 -15.94 16.62
N VAL A 422 1.71 -15.22 15.61
CA VAL A 422 1.29 -13.84 15.34
C VAL A 422 -0.19 -13.79 15.01
N MET A 423 -0.67 -14.68 14.16
CA MET A 423 -2.08 -14.68 13.71
C MET A 423 -3.05 -15.08 14.83
N GLN A 424 -2.71 -16.07 15.65
CA GLN A 424 -3.53 -16.42 16.81
C GLN A 424 -3.54 -15.29 17.83
N PHE A 425 -2.40 -14.69 18.14
CA PHE A 425 -2.33 -13.57 19.06
C PHE A 425 -3.09 -12.34 18.54
N GLN A 426 -3.08 -12.12 17.22
CA GLN A 426 -3.88 -11.06 16.59
C GLN A 426 -5.38 -11.32 16.78
N ALA A 427 -5.85 -12.55 16.57
CA ALA A 427 -7.25 -12.92 16.79
C ALA A 427 -7.65 -12.71 18.27
N ASP A 428 -6.81 -13.19 19.18
CA ASP A 428 -7.02 -13.07 20.61
C ASP A 428 -7.11 -11.62 21.08
N LEU A 429 -6.20 -10.78 20.59
CA LEU A 429 -6.10 -9.38 21.01
C LEU A 429 -7.23 -8.51 20.46
N CYS A 430 -7.63 -8.75 19.22
CA CYS A 430 -8.70 -7.99 18.55
C CYS A 430 -10.11 -8.54 18.84
N ASP A 431 -10.21 -9.71 19.44
CA ASP A 431 -11.47 -10.43 19.71
C ASP A 431 -12.32 -10.65 18.45
N VAL A 432 -11.65 -10.94 17.33
CA VAL A 432 -12.28 -11.24 16.04
C VAL A 432 -11.54 -12.40 15.36
N ASP A 433 -12.26 -13.12 14.50
CA ASP A 433 -11.61 -14.12 13.65
C ASP A 433 -10.61 -13.45 12.72
N VAL A 434 -9.43 -14.05 12.60
CA VAL A 434 -8.41 -13.69 11.60
C VAL A 434 -8.42 -14.75 10.51
N VAL A 435 -8.53 -14.32 9.25
CA VAL A 435 -8.75 -15.24 8.13
C VAL A 435 -7.79 -14.95 6.99
N ARG A 436 -6.99 -15.97 6.62
CA ARG A 436 -6.07 -15.91 5.48
C ARG A 436 -6.65 -16.66 4.29
N PRO A 437 -6.68 -16.10 3.07
CA PRO A 437 -7.15 -16.80 1.88
C PRO A 437 -6.15 -17.86 1.42
N LYS A 438 -6.60 -18.77 0.55
CA LYS A 438 -5.71 -19.73 -0.12
C LYS A 438 -4.72 -19.03 -1.04
N VAL A 439 -5.19 -18.06 -1.83
CA VAL A 439 -4.35 -17.26 -2.72
C VAL A 439 -3.93 -16.00 -1.95
N ILE A 440 -2.70 -15.95 -1.51
CA ILE A 440 -2.16 -14.84 -0.70
C ILE A 440 -1.68 -13.64 -1.55
N GLU A 441 -1.59 -13.78 -2.86
CA GLU A 441 -1.23 -12.70 -3.81
C GLU A 441 -2.45 -11.81 -4.11
N THR A 442 -3.12 -11.36 -3.07
CA THR A 442 -4.38 -10.62 -3.12
C THR A 442 -4.26 -9.29 -3.83
N THR A 443 -3.09 -8.64 -3.75
CA THR A 443 -2.78 -7.38 -4.44
C THR A 443 -2.87 -7.53 -5.95
N ALA A 444 -2.12 -8.46 -6.52
CA ALA A 444 -2.15 -8.71 -7.96
C ALA A 444 -3.52 -9.25 -8.40
N LEU A 445 -4.12 -10.13 -7.60
CA LEU A 445 -5.44 -10.70 -7.88
C LEU A 445 -6.53 -9.62 -7.90
N GLY A 446 -6.47 -8.62 -7.01
CA GLY A 446 -7.42 -7.49 -7.00
C GLY A 446 -7.36 -6.67 -8.29
N ALA A 447 -6.16 -6.38 -8.79
CA ALA A 447 -6.00 -5.69 -10.08
C ALA A 447 -6.49 -6.56 -11.25
N ALA A 448 -6.27 -7.89 -11.20
CA ALA A 448 -6.80 -8.81 -12.19
C ALA A 448 -8.34 -8.81 -12.19
N TYR A 449 -8.97 -8.87 -11.02
CA TYR A 449 -10.42 -8.81 -10.89
C TYR A 449 -11.01 -7.50 -11.45
N ALA A 450 -10.44 -6.35 -11.08
CA ALA A 450 -10.88 -5.06 -11.60
C ALA A 450 -10.80 -5.01 -13.14
N ALA A 451 -9.69 -5.48 -13.71
CA ALA A 451 -9.51 -5.54 -15.16
C ALA A 451 -10.45 -6.54 -15.85
N GLY A 452 -10.62 -7.71 -15.28
CA GLY A 452 -11.49 -8.75 -15.81
C GLY A 452 -12.97 -8.35 -15.77
N MET A 453 -13.41 -7.65 -14.72
CA MET A 453 -14.77 -7.12 -14.63
C MET A 453 -15.04 -6.06 -15.69
N ALA A 454 -14.10 -5.17 -15.98
CA ALA A 454 -14.24 -4.13 -17.00
C ALA A 454 -14.47 -4.68 -18.43
N VAL A 455 -14.06 -5.93 -18.70
CA VAL A 455 -14.21 -6.59 -19.99
C VAL A 455 -15.22 -7.75 -19.97
N GLY A 456 -15.91 -7.97 -18.83
CA GLY A 456 -16.91 -9.04 -18.69
C GLY A 456 -16.31 -10.46 -18.58
N TYR A 457 -15.04 -10.57 -18.16
CA TYR A 457 -14.43 -11.87 -17.84
C TYR A 457 -14.95 -12.42 -16.49
N TRP A 458 -15.16 -11.55 -15.52
CA TRP A 458 -16.02 -11.75 -14.35
C TRP A 458 -17.18 -10.77 -14.45
N GLU A 459 -18.38 -11.20 -14.09
CA GLU A 459 -19.60 -10.41 -14.31
C GLU A 459 -19.79 -9.33 -13.23
N SER A 460 -19.41 -9.67 -11.98
CA SER A 460 -19.63 -8.78 -10.84
C SER A 460 -18.69 -9.09 -9.67
N THR A 461 -18.81 -8.30 -8.60
CA THR A 461 -18.13 -8.56 -7.32
C THR A 461 -18.59 -9.88 -6.68
N ASP A 462 -19.76 -10.41 -7.03
CA ASP A 462 -20.21 -11.72 -6.52
C ASP A 462 -19.33 -12.86 -7.03
N ASP A 463 -18.82 -12.76 -8.27
CA ASP A 463 -17.85 -13.73 -8.80
C ASP A 463 -16.53 -13.70 -8.01
N VAL A 464 -16.08 -12.49 -7.61
CA VAL A 464 -14.90 -12.32 -6.78
C VAL A 464 -15.10 -12.95 -5.40
N VAL A 465 -16.26 -12.71 -4.79
CA VAL A 465 -16.64 -13.34 -3.51
C VAL A 465 -16.71 -14.85 -3.65
N ALA A 466 -17.27 -15.38 -4.73
CA ALA A 466 -17.37 -16.82 -4.98
C ALA A 466 -16.00 -17.48 -5.19
N ASN A 467 -15.05 -16.76 -5.81
CA ASN A 467 -13.68 -17.25 -6.01
C ASN A 467 -12.83 -17.17 -4.72
N TRP A 468 -13.20 -16.28 -3.78
CA TRP A 468 -12.45 -16.14 -2.54
C TRP A 468 -12.59 -17.40 -1.68
N GLN A 469 -11.50 -18.05 -1.37
CA GLN A 469 -11.47 -19.27 -0.59
C GLN A 469 -10.65 -19.09 0.67
N GLU A 470 -11.24 -19.45 1.81
CA GLU A 470 -10.55 -19.52 3.09
C GLU A 470 -9.42 -20.55 3.04
N GLY A 471 -8.22 -20.15 3.41
CA GLY A 471 -7.07 -21.01 3.56
C GLY A 471 -6.86 -21.44 5.00
N LYS A 472 -6.92 -20.49 5.93
CA LYS A 472 -6.78 -20.74 7.37
C LYS A 472 -7.52 -19.68 8.19
N ARG A 473 -8.09 -20.10 9.31
CA ARG A 473 -8.79 -19.26 10.28
C ARG A 473 -8.19 -19.45 11.68
N TRP A 474 -8.06 -18.35 12.40
CA TRP A 474 -7.71 -18.32 13.82
C TRP A 474 -8.85 -17.62 14.57
N THR A 475 -9.40 -18.31 15.57
CA THR A 475 -10.50 -17.80 16.38
C THR A 475 -9.98 -17.38 17.75
N PRO A 476 -10.50 -16.31 18.36
CA PRO A 476 -10.08 -15.87 19.69
C PRO A 476 -10.21 -16.96 20.74
N THR A 477 -9.19 -17.15 21.54
CA THR A 477 -9.14 -18.11 22.65
C THR A 477 -8.70 -17.52 23.97
N MET A 478 -8.17 -16.28 23.97
CA MET A 478 -7.68 -15.60 25.16
C MET A 478 -8.83 -15.10 26.03
N GLU A 479 -8.71 -15.31 27.33
CA GLU A 479 -9.69 -14.78 28.29
C GLU A 479 -9.69 -13.23 28.28
N PRO A 480 -10.87 -12.59 28.34
CA PRO A 480 -11.00 -11.14 28.28
C PRO A 480 -10.13 -10.38 29.29
N ALA A 481 -10.02 -10.89 30.51
CA ALA A 481 -9.23 -10.25 31.57
C ALA A 481 -7.72 -10.27 31.25
N GLU A 482 -7.23 -11.31 30.57
CA GLU A 482 -5.85 -11.41 30.13
C GLU A 482 -5.59 -10.48 28.96
N ARG A 483 -6.47 -10.45 27.97
CA ARG A 483 -6.43 -9.51 26.84
C ARG A 483 -6.34 -8.07 27.31
N ASP A 484 -7.26 -7.65 28.19
CA ASP A 484 -7.32 -6.28 28.70
C ASP A 484 -6.05 -5.90 29.51
N ARG A 485 -5.55 -6.86 30.31
CA ARG A 485 -4.30 -6.66 31.06
C ARG A 485 -3.09 -6.47 30.12
N THR A 486 -2.95 -7.35 29.16
CA THR A 486 -1.83 -7.37 28.20
C THR A 486 -1.84 -6.11 27.32
N TYR A 487 -3.01 -5.74 26.82
CA TYR A 487 -3.16 -4.53 26.00
C TYR A 487 -2.93 -3.24 26.79
N ARG A 488 -3.37 -3.18 28.04
CA ARG A 488 -3.07 -2.03 28.92
C ARG A 488 -1.57 -1.88 29.19
N LEU A 489 -0.85 -2.99 29.35
CA LEU A 489 0.61 -2.97 29.54
C LEU A 489 1.34 -2.53 28.27
N TRP A 490 0.87 -2.96 27.10
CA TRP A 490 1.34 -2.44 25.82
C TRP A 490 1.20 -0.91 25.72
N LYS A 491 0.01 -0.38 25.96
CA LYS A 491 -0.22 1.07 25.97
C LYS A 491 0.70 1.80 26.93
N LYS A 492 0.97 1.21 28.10
CA LYS A 492 1.96 1.74 29.04
C LYS A 492 3.39 1.69 28.49
N ALA A 493 3.77 0.65 27.74
CA ALA A 493 5.07 0.56 27.09
C ALA A 493 5.24 1.64 26.01
N VAL A 494 4.20 1.88 25.21
CA VAL A 494 4.19 2.96 24.20
C VAL A 494 4.48 4.32 24.84
N THR A 495 3.91 4.65 26.00
CA THR A 495 4.20 5.93 26.68
C THR A 495 5.67 6.10 27.09
N ARG A 496 6.47 5.03 27.09
CA ARG A 496 7.90 5.10 27.42
C ARG A 496 8.79 5.45 26.23
N THR A 497 8.20 5.51 25.04
CA THR A 497 8.89 5.84 23.78
C THR A 497 8.70 7.30 23.37
N LEU A 498 7.73 7.99 23.95
CA LEU A 498 7.37 9.36 23.64
C LEU A 498 8.38 10.36 24.21
N ASP A 499 8.46 11.54 23.61
CA ASP A 499 9.33 12.65 24.04
C ASP A 499 10.82 12.22 24.14
N TRP A 500 11.25 11.29 23.28
CA TRP A 500 12.63 10.79 23.28
C TRP A 500 13.58 11.69 22.52
N VAL A 501 13.13 12.29 21.41
CA VAL A 501 13.93 13.21 20.61
C VAL A 501 13.66 14.62 21.06
N ASP A 502 14.66 15.27 21.64
CA ASP A 502 14.61 16.69 21.99
C ASP A 502 14.76 17.53 20.71
N ASP A 503 14.00 18.61 20.60
CA ASP A 503 14.04 19.55 19.44
C ASP A 503 15.42 20.22 19.26
N ASP A 504 16.26 20.22 20.29
CA ASP A 504 17.58 20.82 20.30
C ASP A 504 18.69 19.90 19.71
N VAL A 505 18.34 18.65 19.32
CA VAL A 505 19.28 17.65 18.77
C VAL A 505 18.85 17.27 17.35
N LYS A 506 18.84 18.27 16.46
CA LYS A 506 18.67 18.06 15.00
C LYS A 506 19.97 18.31 14.27
#